data_3cd479f265fd3a2eed37d26388f4ea12
#
_entry.id   3cd479f265fd3a2eed37d26388f4ea12
#
_cell.length_a   1.000
_cell.length_b   1.000
_cell.length_c   1.000
_cell.angle_alpha   90.00
_cell.angle_beta   90.00
_cell.angle_gamma   90.00
#
_symmetry.space_group_name_H-M   'P 1'
#
loop_
_entity.id
_entity.type
_entity.pdbx_description
1 polymer ?
#
loop_
_entity_poly.entity_id
_entity_poly.type
_entity_poly.pdbx_seq_one_letter_code
_entity_poly.pdbx_strand_id
1 'polypeptide(L)'
;YLTNLTYSLAMEQGWLALRLAPVMPVNAESTTFWAKTFAYGRTDGDVSQDGLSPSPSSAPPLSTGTFAVSPKSHSSILTERMKQNAMRSPTGFKALEESYASWPASILAMNLEKALHTLMTTTGTYFSASQYTDLSTSASLQFDSHATSNPLATVIQYCRAIQAVSGLPRKALTITMGRAVYDVLLQHPALADRIKYIR
;
A
#
# COMPACT_ATOMS: atom_id res chain seq x y z
N TYR A 1 22.41 -10.15 -4.80
CA TYR A 1 22.75 -9.99 -3.36
C TYR A 1 22.22 -8.68 -2.78
N LEU A 2 22.53 -7.53 -3.38
CA LEU A 2 22.08 -6.20 -2.91
C LEU A 2 20.56 -6.02 -2.97
N THR A 3 19.90 -6.58 -3.96
CA THR A 3 18.44 -6.53 -4.08
C THR A 3 17.76 -7.24 -2.91
N ASN A 4 18.25 -8.41 -2.54
CA ASN A 4 17.73 -9.17 -1.40
C ASN A 4 18.02 -8.45 -0.07
N LEU A 5 19.17 -7.79 0.06
CA LEU A 5 19.50 -6.99 1.23
C LEU A 5 18.55 -5.79 1.38
N THR A 6 18.26 -5.09 0.30
CA THR A 6 17.33 -3.97 0.32
C THR A 6 15.93 -4.41 0.72
N TYR A 7 15.48 -5.55 0.19
CA TYR A 7 14.18 -6.13 0.50
C TYR A 7 14.10 -6.56 1.97
N SER A 8 15.10 -7.30 2.48
CA SER A 8 15.11 -7.74 3.88
C SER A 8 15.17 -6.55 4.84
N LEU A 9 15.98 -5.55 4.55
CA LEU A 9 16.09 -4.33 5.36
C LEU A 9 14.77 -3.54 5.40
N ALA A 10 14.08 -3.42 4.26
CA ALA A 10 12.80 -2.76 4.20
C ALA A 10 11.72 -3.51 4.98
N MET A 11 11.73 -4.84 4.97
CA MET A 11 10.83 -5.67 5.77
C MET A 11 11.10 -5.55 7.27
N GLU A 12 12.38 -5.57 7.69
CA GLU A 12 12.80 -5.41 9.09
C GLU A 12 12.42 -4.04 9.66
N GLN A 13 12.55 -2.99 8.86
CA GLN A 13 12.17 -1.62 9.25
C GLN A 13 10.66 -1.39 9.25
N GLY A 14 9.86 -2.36 8.80
CA GLY A 14 8.39 -2.27 8.81
C GLY A 14 7.82 -1.26 7.80
N TRP A 15 8.53 -1.01 6.70
CA TRP A 15 8.05 -0.14 5.62
C TRP A 15 6.72 -0.61 5.04
N LEU A 16 5.80 0.32 4.91
CA LEU A 16 4.42 0.04 4.51
C LEU A 16 4.31 -0.37 3.04
N ALA A 17 5.20 0.14 2.19
CA ALA A 17 5.17 -0.06 0.75
C ALA A 17 5.12 -1.55 0.36
N LEU A 18 5.99 -2.37 0.93
CA LEU A 18 6.07 -3.80 0.61
C LEU A 18 4.88 -4.62 1.16
N ARG A 19 4.19 -4.08 2.16
CA ARG A 19 2.97 -4.72 2.72
C ARG A 19 1.73 -4.40 1.89
N LEU A 20 1.65 -3.19 1.34
CA LEU A 20 0.50 -2.74 0.55
C LEU A 20 0.62 -3.09 -0.93
N ALA A 21 1.84 -3.03 -1.48
CA ALA A 21 2.14 -3.32 -2.87
C ALA A 21 3.10 -4.52 -2.96
N PRO A 22 2.59 -5.75 -3.13
CA PRO A 22 3.44 -6.92 -3.26
C PRO A 22 4.31 -6.82 -4.50
N VAL A 23 5.56 -7.28 -4.37
CA VAL A 23 6.53 -7.27 -5.47
C VAL A 23 6.18 -8.38 -6.46
N MET A 24 6.02 -8.03 -7.73
CA MET A 24 5.83 -8.98 -8.82
C MET A 24 7.12 -9.05 -9.66
N PRO A 25 7.73 -10.23 -9.80
CA PRO A 25 8.86 -10.40 -10.71
C PRO A 25 8.38 -10.24 -12.15
N VAL A 26 9.12 -9.47 -12.94
CA VAL A 26 8.83 -9.26 -14.37
C VAL A 26 10.08 -9.56 -15.19
N ASN A 27 9.88 -10.15 -16.38
CA ASN A 27 10.97 -10.53 -17.27
C ASN A 27 11.29 -9.49 -18.34
N ALA A 28 10.51 -8.40 -18.38
CA ALA A 28 10.68 -7.31 -19.35
C ALA A 28 10.52 -5.96 -18.64
N GLU A 29 11.23 -4.94 -19.10
CA GLU A 29 11.15 -3.57 -18.55
C GLU A 29 9.81 -2.91 -18.86
N SER A 30 9.16 -3.28 -19.96
CA SER A 30 7.81 -2.84 -20.29
C SER A 30 7.04 -3.96 -21.00
N THR A 31 5.79 -4.14 -20.62
CA THR A 31 4.89 -5.07 -21.29
C THR A 31 3.43 -4.75 -20.97
N THR A 32 2.53 -5.45 -21.63
CA THR A 32 1.10 -5.40 -21.36
C THR A 32 0.70 -6.54 -20.42
N PHE A 33 -0.23 -6.27 -19.54
CA PHE A 33 -0.84 -7.29 -18.69
C PHE A 33 -2.36 -7.28 -18.84
N TRP A 34 -2.97 -8.44 -18.57
CA TRP A 34 -4.41 -8.60 -18.60
C TRP A 34 -5.01 -8.38 -17.22
N ALA A 35 -6.00 -7.51 -17.13
CA ALA A 35 -6.74 -7.24 -15.91
C ALA A 35 -8.19 -7.72 -16.06
N LYS A 36 -8.70 -8.40 -15.02
CA LYS A 36 -10.12 -8.77 -14.90
C LYS A 36 -10.81 -7.82 -13.95
N THR A 37 -11.99 -7.35 -14.32
CA THR A 37 -12.82 -6.52 -13.44
C THR A 37 -13.60 -7.43 -12.48
N PHE A 38 -13.63 -7.11 -11.20
CA PHE A 38 -14.42 -7.86 -10.19
C PHE A 38 -15.94 -7.82 -10.41
N ALA A 39 -16.42 -6.92 -11.26
CA ALA A 39 -17.84 -6.82 -11.61
C ALA A 39 -18.42 -8.13 -12.17
N TYR A 40 -17.57 -8.99 -12.74
CA TYR A 40 -17.99 -10.29 -13.30
C TYR A 40 -18.33 -11.36 -12.27
N GLY A 41 -17.82 -11.28 -11.05
CA GLY A 41 -18.18 -12.19 -9.97
C GLY A 41 -19.58 -11.99 -9.40
N ARG A 42 -20.34 -11.05 -9.98
CA ARG A 42 -21.69 -10.67 -9.53
C ARG A 42 -22.81 -11.11 -10.46
N THR A 43 -22.50 -11.74 -11.59
CA THR A 43 -23.52 -12.33 -12.47
C THR A 43 -24.09 -13.58 -11.78
N ASP A 44 -25.37 -13.57 -11.55
CA ASP A 44 -26.09 -14.75 -11.10
C ASP A 44 -26.01 -15.83 -12.19
N GLY A 45 -25.77 -17.06 -11.76
CA GLY A 45 -25.80 -18.20 -12.66
C GLY A 45 -27.23 -18.40 -13.20
N ASP A 46 -27.33 -18.77 -14.47
CA ASP A 46 -28.62 -19.14 -15.06
C ASP A 46 -29.20 -20.36 -14.35
N VAL A 47 -30.51 -20.34 -14.10
CA VAL A 47 -31.23 -21.50 -13.59
C VAL A 47 -31.23 -22.56 -14.70
N SER A 48 -30.50 -23.64 -14.48
CA SER A 48 -30.50 -24.79 -15.39
C SER A 48 -31.85 -25.52 -15.28
N GLN A 49 -32.61 -25.57 -16.38
CA GLN A 49 -33.73 -26.45 -16.51
C GLN A 49 -33.26 -27.83 -16.96
N ASP A 50 -33.82 -28.91 -16.37
CA ASP A 50 -33.49 -30.28 -16.72
C ASP A 50 -33.64 -30.49 -18.24
N GLY A 51 -32.56 -30.98 -18.88
CA GLY A 51 -32.52 -31.30 -20.31
C GLY A 51 -32.13 -30.16 -21.27
N LEU A 52 -31.89 -28.96 -20.78
CA LEU A 52 -31.39 -27.83 -21.59
C LEU A 52 -29.90 -27.59 -21.34
N SER A 53 -29.14 -27.37 -22.43
CA SER A 53 -27.76 -26.87 -22.30
C SER A 53 -27.74 -25.51 -21.62
N PRO A 54 -26.85 -25.27 -20.65
CA PRO A 54 -26.70 -23.97 -20.03
C PRO A 54 -26.37 -22.92 -21.09
N SER A 55 -26.96 -21.72 -20.95
CA SER A 55 -26.66 -20.61 -21.84
C SER A 55 -25.15 -20.28 -21.79
N PRO A 56 -24.46 -20.17 -22.93
CA PRO A 56 -23.06 -19.77 -22.91
C PRO A 56 -22.95 -18.33 -22.37
N SER A 57 -22.35 -18.16 -21.20
CA SER A 57 -22.01 -16.83 -20.70
C SER A 57 -20.89 -16.25 -21.56
N SER A 58 -21.01 -14.99 -21.95
CA SER A 58 -19.93 -14.28 -22.63
C SER A 58 -18.69 -14.22 -21.71
N ALA A 59 -17.52 -14.52 -22.28
CA ALA A 59 -16.28 -14.40 -21.52
C ALA A 59 -16.13 -12.96 -20.98
N PRO A 60 -15.65 -12.80 -19.75
CA PRO A 60 -15.45 -11.47 -19.18
C PRO A 60 -14.52 -10.65 -20.08
N PRO A 61 -14.84 -9.38 -20.40
CA PRO A 61 -13.93 -8.54 -21.14
C PRO A 61 -12.65 -8.37 -20.30
N LEU A 62 -11.54 -8.79 -20.89
CA LEU A 62 -10.21 -8.57 -20.36
C LEU A 62 -9.78 -7.17 -20.77
N SER A 63 -9.49 -6.31 -19.81
CA SER A 63 -8.83 -5.03 -20.08
C SER A 63 -7.31 -5.25 -20.14
N THR A 64 -6.63 -4.52 -21.00
CA THR A 64 -5.17 -4.50 -21.04
C THR A 64 -4.64 -3.28 -20.31
N GLY A 65 -3.68 -3.49 -19.41
CA GLY A 65 -2.88 -2.42 -18.84
C GLY A 65 -1.45 -2.52 -19.35
N THR A 66 -0.75 -1.41 -19.37
CA THR A 66 0.69 -1.36 -19.67
C THR A 66 1.46 -0.97 -18.43
N PHE A 67 2.65 -1.53 -18.25
CA PHE A 67 3.58 -1.07 -17.23
C PHE A 67 4.96 -0.82 -17.84
N ALA A 68 5.70 0.10 -17.22
CA ALA A 68 7.10 0.34 -17.49
C ALA A 68 7.87 0.38 -16.16
N VAL A 69 8.97 -0.33 -16.08
CA VAL A 69 9.84 -0.39 -14.90
C VAL A 69 11.03 0.52 -15.15
N SER A 70 11.24 1.48 -14.27
CA SER A 70 12.44 2.33 -14.28
C SER A 70 13.42 1.80 -13.23
N PRO A 71 14.62 1.31 -13.63
CA PRO A 71 15.61 0.86 -12.68
C PRO A 71 16.08 2.04 -11.82
N LYS A 72 16.16 1.83 -10.51
CA LYS A 72 16.68 2.80 -9.56
C LYS A 72 17.91 2.22 -8.90
N SER A 73 19.00 2.98 -8.88
CA SER A 73 20.24 2.61 -8.22
C SER A 73 20.71 3.72 -7.30
N HIS A 74 21.38 3.34 -6.24
CA HIS A 74 22.09 4.24 -5.35
C HIS A 74 23.41 3.60 -4.96
N SER A 75 24.47 4.40 -4.87
CA SER A 75 25.80 3.91 -4.54
C SER A 75 26.41 4.74 -3.42
N SER A 76 27.25 4.11 -2.62
CA SER A 76 28.11 4.77 -1.64
C SER A 76 29.59 4.49 -2.00
N ILE A 77 30.44 5.49 -1.82
CA ILE A 77 31.86 5.37 -2.14
C ILE A 77 32.63 5.20 -0.84
N LEU A 78 33.30 4.05 -0.70
CA LEU A 78 34.21 3.77 0.39
C LEU A 78 35.65 4.06 -0.08
N THR A 79 36.25 5.16 0.40
CA THR A 79 37.60 5.55 0.01
C THR A 79 38.63 4.68 0.68
N GLU A 80 39.81 4.49 0.02
CA GLU A 80 40.91 3.68 0.55
C GLU A 80 41.43 4.20 1.89
N ARG A 81 41.46 5.52 2.07
CA ARG A 81 41.81 6.16 3.35
C ARG A 81 40.86 5.74 4.48
N MET A 82 39.57 5.64 4.20
CA MET A 82 38.55 5.21 5.20
C MET A 82 38.76 3.74 5.55
N LYS A 83 39.06 2.88 4.56
CA LYS A 83 39.39 1.47 4.78
C LYS A 83 40.61 1.32 5.67
N GLN A 84 41.69 2.00 5.34
CA GLN A 84 42.94 1.93 6.12
C GLN A 84 42.75 2.43 7.56
N ASN A 85 41.97 3.48 7.77
CA ASN A 85 41.65 3.95 9.11
C ASN A 85 40.78 2.93 9.90
N ALA A 86 39.84 2.29 9.24
CA ALA A 86 38.97 1.28 9.85
C ALA A 86 39.74 -0.02 10.19
N MET A 87 40.72 -0.40 9.38
CA MET A 87 41.57 -1.57 9.63
C MET A 87 42.42 -1.48 10.91
N ARG A 88 42.61 -0.28 11.45
CA ARG A 88 43.29 -0.07 12.72
C ARG A 88 42.50 -0.52 13.93
N SER A 89 41.18 -0.75 13.75
CA SER A 89 40.27 -1.25 14.78
C SER A 89 39.89 -2.70 14.49
N PRO A 90 39.89 -3.64 15.44
CA PRO A 90 39.59 -5.05 15.21
C PRO A 90 38.22 -5.33 14.57
N THR A 91 37.25 -4.48 14.83
CA THR A 91 35.87 -4.60 14.29
C THR A 91 35.49 -3.49 13.31
N GLY A 92 36.36 -2.48 13.16
CA GLY A 92 36.02 -1.25 12.47
C GLY A 92 35.78 -1.42 10.97
N PHE A 93 36.57 -2.26 10.32
CA PHE A 93 36.45 -2.48 8.88
C PHE A 93 35.09 -3.14 8.50
N LYS A 94 34.75 -4.21 9.21
CA LYS A 94 33.47 -4.92 8.96
C LYS A 94 32.27 -4.04 9.24
N ALA A 95 32.25 -3.31 10.35
CA ALA A 95 31.20 -2.38 10.68
C ALA A 95 31.06 -1.24 9.65
N LEU A 96 32.21 -0.77 9.11
CA LEU A 96 32.21 0.24 8.07
C LEU A 96 31.62 -0.30 6.76
N GLU A 97 32.02 -1.49 6.32
CA GLU A 97 31.44 -2.12 5.12
C GLU A 97 29.95 -2.35 5.26
N GLU A 98 29.48 -2.88 6.37
CA GLU A 98 28.06 -3.09 6.66
C GLU A 98 27.28 -1.76 6.63
N SER A 99 27.82 -0.71 7.23
CA SER A 99 27.20 0.62 7.21
C SER A 99 27.11 1.19 5.79
N TYR A 100 28.19 1.09 5.00
CA TYR A 100 28.21 1.58 3.62
C TYR A 100 27.39 0.74 2.66
N ALA A 101 27.14 -0.53 2.96
CA ALA A 101 26.22 -1.38 2.19
C ALA A 101 24.76 -1.13 2.57
N SER A 102 24.46 -0.93 3.86
CA SER A 102 23.10 -0.71 4.35
C SER A 102 22.54 0.67 4.01
N TRP A 103 23.38 1.70 3.93
CA TRP A 103 22.97 3.06 3.63
C TRP A 103 22.25 3.21 2.27
N PRO A 104 22.82 2.76 1.13
CA PRO A 104 22.14 2.78 -0.16
C PRO A 104 20.84 1.98 -0.16
N ALA A 105 20.82 0.84 0.51
CA ALA A 105 19.63 0.01 0.64
C ALA A 105 18.50 0.75 1.38
N SER A 106 18.81 1.44 2.47
CA SER A 106 17.83 2.25 3.22
C SER A 106 17.27 3.41 2.37
N ILE A 107 18.12 4.07 1.57
CA ILE A 107 17.67 5.14 0.67
C ILE A 107 16.72 4.60 -0.39
N LEU A 108 17.02 3.44 -0.99
CA LEU A 108 16.16 2.83 -1.99
C LEU A 108 14.81 2.42 -1.37
N ALA A 109 14.80 1.85 -0.17
CA ALA A 109 13.59 1.50 0.54
C ALA A 109 12.73 2.75 0.86
N MET A 110 13.36 3.82 1.33
CA MET A 110 12.68 5.09 1.60
C MET A 110 12.13 5.73 0.31
N ASN A 111 12.83 5.62 -0.80
CA ASN A 111 12.33 6.12 -2.09
C ASN A 111 11.12 5.32 -2.58
N LEU A 112 11.10 4.00 -2.33
CA LEU A 112 9.93 3.17 -2.62
C LEU A 112 8.73 3.58 -1.77
N GLU A 113 8.93 3.83 -0.48
CA GLU A 113 7.88 4.31 0.43
C GLU A 113 7.32 5.67 -0.02
N LYS A 114 8.20 6.62 -0.37
CA LYS A 114 7.78 7.92 -0.90
C LYS A 114 7.01 7.80 -2.21
N ALA A 115 7.45 6.92 -3.11
CA ALA A 115 6.76 6.69 -4.38
C ALA A 115 5.36 6.12 -4.17
N LEU A 116 5.21 5.15 -3.26
CA LEU A 116 3.89 4.60 -2.91
C LEU A 116 3.01 5.67 -2.26
N HIS A 117 3.54 6.44 -1.31
CA HIS A 117 2.80 7.52 -0.67
C HIS A 117 2.30 8.53 -1.71
N THR A 118 3.17 8.97 -2.61
CA THR A 118 2.79 9.89 -3.69
C THR A 118 1.70 9.30 -4.58
N LEU A 119 1.83 8.02 -4.95
CA LEU A 119 0.85 7.32 -5.76
C LEU A 119 -0.53 7.27 -5.10
N MET A 120 -0.57 7.05 -3.79
CA MET A 120 -1.81 6.94 -3.01
C MET A 120 -2.46 8.29 -2.70
N THR A 121 -1.66 9.35 -2.57
CA THR A 121 -2.16 10.69 -2.18
C THR A 121 -2.43 11.61 -3.37
N THR A 122 -1.89 11.30 -4.55
CA THR A 122 -2.12 12.12 -5.75
C THR A 122 -3.40 11.70 -6.45
N THR A 123 -4.37 12.58 -6.45
CA THR A 123 -5.66 12.38 -7.15
C THR A 123 -5.47 12.29 -8.66
N GLY A 124 -6.21 11.39 -9.28
CA GLY A 124 -6.23 11.23 -10.74
C GLY A 124 -5.08 10.40 -11.33
N THR A 125 -4.10 9.99 -10.52
CA THR A 125 -2.98 9.16 -11.02
C THR A 125 -3.30 7.68 -10.96
N TYR A 126 -3.73 7.19 -9.81
CA TYR A 126 -4.09 5.78 -9.58
C TYR A 126 -5.56 5.63 -9.22
N PHE A 127 -6.05 6.52 -8.38
CA PHE A 127 -7.45 6.55 -7.97
C PHE A 127 -8.21 7.57 -8.80
N SER A 128 -9.39 7.19 -9.29
CA SER A 128 -10.31 8.14 -9.94
C SER A 128 -10.85 9.14 -8.92
N ALA A 129 -11.33 10.29 -9.39
CA ALA A 129 -11.91 11.30 -8.53
C ALA A 129 -13.07 10.77 -7.66
N SER A 130 -13.78 9.74 -8.12
CA SER A 130 -14.86 9.08 -7.37
C SER A 130 -14.37 8.19 -6.22
N GLN A 131 -13.10 7.84 -6.21
CA GLN A 131 -12.46 7.01 -5.18
C GLN A 131 -11.69 7.83 -4.14
N TYR A 132 -11.65 9.14 -4.33
CA TYR A 132 -11.00 10.08 -3.44
C TYR A 132 -12.03 10.97 -2.77
N THR A 133 -11.87 11.22 -1.49
CA THR A 133 -12.69 12.18 -0.74
C THR A 133 -11.78 13.09 0.07
N ASP A 134 -11.90 14.39 -0.18
CA ASP A 134 -11.20 15.39 0.61
C ASP A 134 -11.99 15.63 1.91
N LEU A 135 -11.43 15.18 3.02
CA LEU A 135 -12.04 15.36 4.34
C LEU A 135 -11.90 16.79 4.86
N SER A 136 -11.05 17.63 4.25
CA SER A 136 -10.86 19.02 4.66
C SER A 136 -12.03 19.94 4.30
N THR A 137 -12.87 19.52 3.37
CA THR A 137 -13.98 20.32 2.83
C THR A 137 -15.13 20.56 3.80
N SER A 138 -15.23 19.76 4.87
CA SER A 138 -16.34 19.86 5.85
C SER A 138 -15.87 19.51 7.24
N ALA A 139 -16.17 20.36 8.22
CA ALA A 139 -15.85 20.12 9.63
C ALA A 139 -16.43 18.81 10.18
N SER A 140 -17.55 18.33 9.63
CA SER A 140 -18.14 17.04 10.02
C SER A 140 -17.36 15.84 9.55
N LEU A 141 -16.45 16.01 8.60
CA LEU A 141 -15.57 14.95 8.06
C LEU A 141 -14.16 15.01 8.68
N GLN A 142 -13.76 16.15 9.23
CA GLN A 142 -12.44 16.34 9.85
C GLN A 142 -12.39 15.64 11.21
N PHE A 143 -11.43 14.75 11.40
CA PHE A 143 -11.34 13.93 12.62
C PHE A 143 -10.88 14.71 13.85
N ASP A 144 -10.30 15.88 13.69
CA ASP A 144 -9.96 16.84 14.74
C ASP A 144 -11.15 17.68 15.23
N SER A 145 -12.23 17.71 14.48
CA SER A 145 -13.46 18.41 14.86
C SER A 145 -14.34 17.55 15.79
N HIS A 146 -13.90 17.37 17.02
CA HIS A 146 -14.48 16.43 18.00
C HIS A 146 -15.97 16.64 18.30
N ALA A 147 -16.49 17.86 18.10
CA ALA A 147 -17.89 18.19 18.39
C ALA A 147 -18.86 17.79 17.25
N THR A 148 -18.38 17.76 16.02
CA THR A 148 -19.24 17.61 14.83
C THR A 148 -18.93 16.40 14.00
N SER A 149 -17.72 15.84 14.12
CA SER A 149 -17.32 14.68 13.32
C SER A 149 -17.65 13.35 14.01
N ASN A 150 -17.89 12.33 13.19
CA ASN A 150 -18.01 10.95 13.64
C ASN A 150 -17.10 10.04 12.81
N PRO A 151 -15.83 9.93 13.18
CA PRO A 151 -14.83 9.18 12.41
C PRO A 151 -15.24 7.74 12.14
N LEU A 152 -15.89 7.11 13.11
CA LEU A 152 -16.31 5.71 13.00
C LEU A 152 -17.40 5.53 11.92
N ALA A 153 -18.40 6.43 11.90
CA ALA A 153 -19.44 6.39 10.89
C ALA A 153 -18.85 6.61 9.49
N THR A 154 -17.94 7.57 9.37
CA THR A 154 -17.22 7.89 8.13
C THR A 154 -16.45 6.68 7.61
N VAL A 155 -15.63 6.04 8.45
CA VAL A 155 -14.87 4.84 8.08
C VAL A 155 -15.80 3.69 7.68
N ILE A 156 -16.88 3.46 8.43
CA ILE A 156 -17.87 2.40 8.09
C ILE A 156 -18.51 2.68 6.73
N GLN A 157 -18.85 3.92 6.45
CA GLN A 157 -19.45 4.33 5.17
C GLN A 157 -18.50 4.01 4.00
N TYR A 158 -17.23 4.38 4.10
CA TYR A 158 -16.25 4.07 3.05
C TYR A 158 -15.99 2.58 2.91
N CYS A 159 -15.89 1.84 4.02
CA CYS A 159 -15.79 0.39 3.95
C CYS A 159 -16.98 -0.24 3.21
N ARG A 160 -18.19 0.22 3.47
CA ARG A 160 -19.39 -0.25 2.76
C ARG A 160 -19.36 0.09 1.28
N ALA A 161 -18.92 1.30 0.92
CA ALA A 161 -18.77 1.72 -0.47
C ALA A 161 -17.76 0.82 -1.22
N ILE A 162 -16.62 0.52 -0.62
CA ILE A 162 -15.62 -0.39 -1.19
C ILE A 162 -16.18 -1.80 -1.32
N GLN A 163 -16.87 -2.32 -0.30
CA GLN A 163 -17.50 -3.63 -0.34
C GLN A 163 -18.57 -3.70 -1.43
N ALA A 164 -19.33 -2.64 -1.58
CA ALA A 164 -20.38 -2.56 -2.60
C ALA A 164 -19.82 -2.67 -4.02
N VAL A 165 -18.63 -2.14 -4.28
CA VAL A 165 -17.96 -2.20 -5.60
C VAL A 165 -17.14 -3.48 -5.76
N SER A 166 -16.37 -3.87 -4.76
CA SER A 166 -15.40 -4.97 -4.85
C SER A 166 -15.97 -6.35 -4.54
N GLY A 167 -17.09 -6.44 -3.81
CA GLY A 167 -17.61 -7.71 -3.30
C GLY A 167 -16.78 -8.35 -2.19
N LEU A 168 -15.69 -7.73 -1.75
CA LEU A 168 -14.79 -8.27 -0.73
C LEU A 168 -15.44 -8.24 0.67
N PRO A 169 -15.19 -9.25 1.50
CA PRO A 169 -15.66 -9.23 2.88
C PRO A 169 -14.93 -8.15 3.69
N ARG A 170 -15.60 -7.56 4.68
CA ARG A 170 -15.05 -6.47 5.52
C ARG A 170 -13.70 -6.82 6.15
N LYS A 171 -13.50 -8.07 6.55
CA LYS A 171 -12.24 -8.57 7.14
C LYS A 171 -11.04 -8.53 6.19
N ALA A 172 -11.28 -8.42 4.88
CA ALA A 172 -10.22 -8.29 3.89
C ALA A 172 -9.78 -6.83 3.65
N LEU A 173 -10.49 -5.86 4.25
CA LEU A 173 -10.15 -4.45 4.11
C LEU A 173 -9.12 -4.05 5.16
N THR A 174 -8.09 -3.37 4.72
CA THR A 174 -7.04 -2.80 5.58
C THR A 174 -7.12 -1.28 5.54
N ILE A 175 -7.06 -0.65 6.71
CA ILE A 175 -7.04 0.80 6.84
C ILE A 175 -5.61 1.22 7.14
N THR A 176 -5.08 2.11 6.33
CA THR A 176 -3.77 2.71 6.53
C THR A 176 -3.94 4.18 6.87
N MET A 177 -3.29 4.64 7.92
CA MET A 177 -3.36 6.04 8.36
C MET A 177 -2.01 6.52 8.85
N GLY A 178 -1.77 7.83 8.72
CA GLY A 178 -0.59 8.48 9.29
C GLY A 178 -0.67 8.58 10.81
N ARG A 179 0.49 8.70 11.47
CA ARG A 179 0.62 8.77 12.93
C ARG A 179 -0.23 9.90 13.52
N ALA A 180 -0.18 11.08 12.92
CA ALA A 180 -0.94 12.24 13.39
C ALA A 180 -2.46 11.99 13.38
N VAL A 181 -2.98 11.35 12.32
CA VAL A 181 -4.39 10.99 12.24
C VAL A 181 -4.76 9.96 13.30
N TYR A 182 -3.89 8.98 13.53
CA TYR A 182 -4.10 7.97 14.57
C TYR A 182 -4.17 8.59 15.97
N ASP A 183 -3.25 9.51 16.28
CA ASP A 183 -3.21 10.19 17.59
C ASP A 183 -4.47 11.05 17.83
N VAL A 184 -5.00 11.72 16.80
CA VAL A 184 -6.28 12.44 16.85
C VAL A 184 -7.46 11.49 17.06
N LEU A 185 -7.47 10.36 16.36
CA LEU A 185 -8.52 9.35 16.51
C LEU A 185 -8.57 8.75 17.91
N LEU A 186 -7.43 8.49 18.54
CA LEU A 186 -7.36 7.98 19.92
C LEU A 186 -7.98 8.93 20.94
N GLN A 187 -7.89 10.25 20.70
CA GLN A 187 -8.45 11.27 21.57
C GLN A 187 -9.92 11.57 21.26
N HIS A 188 -10.47 11.01 20.19
CA HIS A 188 -11.83 11.32 19.76
C HIS A 188 -12.88 10.71 20.71
N PRO A 189 -13.84 11.51 21.26
CA PRO A 189 -14.82 11.04 22.25
C PRO A 189 -15.64 9.84 21.78
N ALA A 190 -16.05 9.82 20.52
CA ALA A 190 -16.83 8.73 19.96
C ALA A 190 -16.11 7.36 19.97
N LEU A 191 -14.77 7.35 19.96
CA LEU A 191 -13.96 6.15 20.10
C LEU A 191 -13.69 5.83 21.57
N ALA A 192 -13.33 6.83 22.35
CA ALA A 192 -13.05 6.70 23.77
C ALA A 192 -14.24 6.10 24.53
N ASP A 193 -15.46 6.55 24.25
CA ASP A 193 -16.68 6.02 24.87
C ASP A 193 -16.94 4.55 24.52
N ARG A 194 -16.66 4.13 23.30
CA ARG A 194 -16.81 2.72 22.92
C ARG A 194 -15.79 1.81 23.60
N ILE A 195 -14.55 2.27 23.73
CA ILE A 195 -13.49 1.49 24.41
C ILE A 195 -13.78 1.30 25.89
N LYS A 196 -14.40 2.27 26.55
CA LYS A 196 -14.80 2.15 27.97
C LYS A 196 -15.75 1.00 28.24
N TYR A 197 -16.58 0.60 27.28
CA TYR A 197 -17.58 -0.46 27.44
C TYR A 197 -17.14 -1.83 26.90
N ILE A 198 -15.94 -1.92 26.31
CA ILE A 198 -15.35 -3.19 25.90
C ILE A 198 -14.47 -3.69 27.08
N ARG A 199 -15.11 -4.32 28.06
CA ARG A 199 -14.43 -5.09 29.12
C ARG A 199 -14.91 -6.53 29.09
#